data_78a6ac956f7274e52008d1ece861fc4f
#
_entry.id   78a6ac956f7274e52008d1ece861fc4f
#
_cell.length_a   1.000
_cell.length_b   1.000
_cell.length_c   1.000
_cell.angle_alpha   90.00
_cell.angle_beta   90.00
_cell.angle_gamma   90.00
#
_symmetry.space_group_name_H-M   'P 1'
#
loop_
_entity.id
_entity.type
_entity.pdbx_description
1 polymer ?
#
loop_
_entity_poly.entity_id
_entity_poly.type
_entity_poly.pdbx_seq_one_letter_code
_entity_poly.pdbx_strand_id
1 'polypeptide(L)'
;MLSMKRRGAARLAAAVVASGLVAAGAIATAGTAAADDTTPTHGGATATLGGLKTFDQAVVHNDGGDQRVGAGLFEMAVDNGGTLQTYCIDIHNPTQQQAKYQEVPWSASSLHNNGDAGKIRWILQNSYPQVNDLAALASKAGAGNLTEKTAAAGTQVAIWRFSDHVKVDAVDPAAEKLADYLEKSAQNLGEPKASLTLDPPAVSGKSGSKLGPVTVHTNADSVTISPAAGAPAGVKIVGKDGKPVTSAAEGTQLFFDVPKGAADGSTSLTAQAATKVPVGRAFTGIGEHAKSQTQILAGSSESTVSAAATVSWKKQGAIPAITAEKNCAKGGVDVTAANKGDEAFRFQLSGKDYEIAPGKSQTVTVPVAEDQPYNITIKGEGGFKKSFSGVLDCKTAGSGGGKPSSKPSPASVGGSTGGDKGGDLAETGSSNATPMIAGIAVVLVVVGGGAVFFLRKKKTGTA
;
A
#
# COMPACT_ATOMS: atom_id res chain seq x y z
N MET A 1 -11.34 -73.94 13.19
CA MET A 1 -10.31 -73.69 12.13
C MET A 1 -10.19 -72.22 11.89
N LEU A 2 -9.04 -71.71 12.18
CA LEU A 2 -8.66 -70.29 12.24
C LEU A 2 -8.42 -69.73 10.89
N SER A 3 -8.73 -68.45 10.72
CA SER A 3 -7.93 -67.55 9.84
C SER A 3 -7.98 -66.14 10.35
N MET A 4 -6.81 -65.67 10.81
CA MET A 4 -6.51 -64.30 11.17
C MET A 4 -6.38 -63.41 9.93
N LYS A 5 -7.07 -62.27 9.88
CA LYS A 5 -6.80 -61.19 8.96
C LYS A 5 -6.25 -59.98 9.72
N ARG A 6 -4.98 -59.66 9.46
CA ARG A 6 -4.27 -58.47 9.91
C ARG A 6 -4.87 -57.23 9.26
N ARG A 7 -5.23 -56.22 10.08
CA ARG A 7 -5.56 -54.86 9.64
C ARG A 7 -4.29 -54.03 9.54
N GLY A 8 -3.94 -53.59 8.33
CA GLY A 8 -2.88 -52.63 8.10
C GLY A 8 -3.36 -51.20 8.38
N ALA A 9 -2.62 -50.47 9.21
CA ALA A 9 -2.84 -49.08 9.48
C ALA A 9 -2.31 -48.24 8.32
N ALA A 10 -3.16 -47.48 7.64
CA ALA A 10 -2.78 -46.48 6.66
C ALA A 10 -2.27 -45.22 7.39
N ARG A 11 -1.00 -44.91 7.21
CA ARG A 11 -0.40 -43.64 7.64
C ARG A 11 -0.70 -42.60 6.56
N LEU A 12 -1.47 -41.59 6.90
CA LEU A 12 -1.63 -40.37 6.11
C LEU A 12 -0.33 -39.56 6.21
N ALA A 13 0.40 -39.45 5.11
CA ALA A 13 1.49 -38.50 4.97
C ALA A 13 0.92 -37.16 4.50
N ALA A 14 1.03 -36.13 5.32
CA ALA A 14 0.76 -34.76 4.93
C ALA A 14 1.90 -34.27 4.04
N ALA A 15 1.63 -34.02 2.77
CA ALA A 15 2.57 -33.38 1.87
C ALA A 15 2.48 -31.86 2.05
N VAL A 16 3.51 -31.28 2.64
CA VAL A 16 3.73 -29.84 2.65
C VAL A 16 4.24 -29.44 1.28
N VAL A 17 3.44 -28.74 0.50
CA VAL A 17 3.86 -28.13 -0.76
C VAL A 17 4.59 -26.83 -0.44
N ALA A 18 5.92 -26.87 -0.42
CA ALA A 18 6.74 -25.68 -0.42
C ALA A 18 6.79 -25.13 -1.84
N SER A 19 6.04 -24.07 -2.12
CA SER A 19 6.14 -23.31 -3.36
C SER A 19 7.42 -22.46 -3.33
N GLY A 20 8.46 -22.95 -4.00
CA GLY A 20 9.74 -22.23 -4.19
C GLY A 20 9.57 -21.05 -5.14
N LEU A 21 9.82 -19.85 -4.64
CA LEU A 21 10.11 -18.68 -5.46
C LEU A 21 11.50 -18.85 -6.09
N VAL A 22 11.53 -19.04 -7.39
CA VAL A 22 12.79 -18.98 -8.17
C VAL A 22 13.10 -17.50 -8.42
N ALA A 23 13.96 -16.91 -7.58
CA ALA A 23 14.60 -15.65 -7.89
C ALA A 23 15.76 -15.89 -8.87
N ALA A 24 15.66 -15.35 -10.07
CA ALA A 24 16.75 -15.34 -11.04
C ALA A 24 17.94 -14.56 -10.49
N GLY A 25 19.11 -15.23 -10.37
CA GLY A 25 20.35 -14.64 -9.87
C GLY A 25 20.88 -13.55 -10.81
N ALA A 26 21.03 -12.34 -10.28
CA ALA A 26 21.88 -11.31 -10.85
C ALA A 26 23.26 -11.39 -10.22
N ILE A 27 24.28 -11.60 -11.03
CA ILE A 27 25.69 -11.56 -10.65
C ILE A 27 26.03 -10.13 -10.26
N ALA A 28 26.27 -9.90 -8.97
CA ALA A 28 26.72 -8.61 -8.48
C ALA A 28 28.20 -8.40 -8.82
N THR A 29 28.48 -7.67 -9.88
CA THR A 29 29.74 -6.93 -10.00
C THR A 29 29.68 -5.81 -8.94
N ALA A 30 30.76 -5.66 -8.15
CA ALA A 30 30.93 -4.54 -7.23
C ALA A 30 31.03 -3.23 -8.03
N GLY A 31 29.91 -2.68 -8.41
CA GLY A 31 29.74 -1.38 -9.04
C GLY A 31 28.75 -0.60 -8.20
N THR A 32 29.14 0.60 -7.80
CA THR A 32 28.32 1.73 -7.28
C THR A 32 26.89 1.34 -6.94
N ALA A 33 26.53 1.42 -5.66
CA ALA A 33 25.17 1.21 -5.19
C ALA A 33 24.19 1.99 -6.08
N ALA A 34 23.59 1.33 -7.05
CA ALA A 34 22.47 1.86 -7.78
C ALA A 34 21.36 2.03 -6.73
N ALA A 35 20.99 3.27 -6.48
CA ALA A 35 19.83 3.57 -5.67
C ALA A 35 18.62 3.10 -6.46
N ASP A 36 17.96 2.05 -6.00
CA ASP A 36 16.64 1.71 -6.47
C ASP A 36 15.72 2.91 -6.31
N ASP A 37 14.95 3.21 -7.35
CA ASP A 37 13.86 4.18 -7.28
C ASP A 37 12.82 3.61 -6.29
N THR A 38 12.91 4.03 -5.05
CA THR A 38 11.98 3.58 -4.01
C THR A 38 10.81 4.54 -3.91
N THR A 39 9.62 4.03 -4.17
CA THR A 39 8.40 4.70 -3.70
C THR A 39 8.43 4.73 -2.18
N PRO A 40 8.12 5.86 -1.52
CA PRO A 40 8.01 5.88 -0.06
C PRO A 40 6.99 4.84 0.39
N THR A 41 7.43 3.81 1.11
CA THR A 41 6.54 2.78 1.63
C THR A 41 6.33 3.00 3.12
N HIS A 42 5.09 3.22 3.51
CA HIS A 42 4.74 3.38 4.94
C HIS A 42 4.62 2.03 5.67
N GLY A 43 4.76 0.92 4.95
CA GLY A 43 4.40 -0.41 5.45
C GLY A 43 2.88 -0.64 5.41
N GLY A 44 2.41 -1.73 6.02
CA GLY A 44 1.00 -2.09 6.07
C GLY A 44 0.53 -2.97 4.91
N ALA A 45 -0.75 -2.87 4.56
CA ALA A 45 -1.35 -3.64 3.49
C ALA A 45 -1.14 -2.97 2.13
N THR A 46 -0.80 -3.77 1.12
CA THR A 46 -0.84 -3.41 -0.29
C THR A 46 -1.91 -4.24 -0.97
N ALA A 47 -2.78 -3.61 -1.76
CA ALA A 47 -3.94 -4.28 -2.33
C ALA A 47 -4.24 -3.80 -3.76
N THR A 48 -4.96 -4.63 -4.52
CA THR A 48 -5.43 -4.33 -5.87
C THR A 48 -6.93 -4.13 -5.87
N LEU A 49 -7.40 -3.04 -6.47
CA LEU A 49 -8.83 -2.72 -6.55
C LEU A 49 -9.59 -3.74 -7.43
N GLY A 50 -10.59 -4.38 -6.85
CA GLY A 50 -11.52 -5.30 -7.54
C GLY A 50 -12.80 -4.63 -8.03
N GLY A 51 -13.01 -3.35 -7.68
CA GLY A 51 -14.14 -2.52 -8.10
C GLY A 51 -15.28 -2.42 -7.09
N LEU A 52 -16.30 -1.64 -7.44
CA LEU A 52 -17.51 -1.41 -6.64
C LEU A 52 -18.42 -2.65 -6.68
N LYS A 53 -18.70 -3.24 -5.52
CA LYS A 53 -19.42 -4.53 -5.44
C LYS A 53 -20.80 -4.42 -4.81
N THR A 54 -20.89 -3.79 -3.65
CA THR A 54 -22.13 -3.63 -2.89
C THR A 54 -22.51 -2.15 -2.90
N PHE A 55 -23.46 -1.75 -3.73
CA PHE A 55 -23.79 -0.35 -3.96
C PHE A 55 -25.24 -0.14 -4.38
N ASP A 56 -25.70 1.09 -4.25
CA ASP A 56 -26.91 1.62 -4.85
C ASP A 56 -26.63 3.02 -5.42
N GLN A 57 -27.65 3.74 -5.87
CA GLN A 57 -27.53 5.04 -6.50
C GLN A 57 -27.57 6.18 -5.48
N ALA A 58 -26.76 7.19 -5.73
CA ALA A 58 -26.82 8.49 -5.07
C ALA A 58 -26.89 9.63 -6.11
N VAL A 59 -27.29 10.81 -5.68
CA VAL A 59 -27.32 12.03 -6.53
C VAL A 59 -26.44 13.07 -5.88
N VAL A 60 -25.43 13.52 -6.60
CA VAL A 60 -24.56 14.64 -6.23
C VAL A 60 -25.13 15.90 -6.85
N HIS A 61 -25.41 16.91 -6.04
CA HIS A 61 -25.96 18.19 -6.45
C HIS A 61 -24.84 19.20 -6.69
N ASN A 62 -24.66 19.59 -7.94
CA ASN A 62 -23.64 20.55 -8.36
C ASN A 62 -24.27 21.77 -9.02
N ASP A 63 -23.53 22.89 -9.08
CA ASP A 63 -23.94 24.09 -9.80
C ASP A 63 -24.23 23.85 -11.30
N GLY A 64 -23.64 22.80 -11.88
CA GLY A 64 -23.84 22.36 -13.27
C GLY A 64 -24.99 21.37 -13.46
N GLY A 65 -25.77 21.06 -12.42
CA GLY A 65 -26.86 20.10 -12.39
C GLY A 65 -26.54 18.81 -11.63
N ASP A 66 -27.58 18.04 -11.37
CA ASP A 66 -27.52 16.80 -10.63
C ASP A 66 -26.82 15.69 -11.40
N GLN A 67 -25.98 14.94 -10.70
CA GLN A 67 -25.27 13.80 -11.25
C GLN A 67 -25.55 12.53 -10.45
N ARG A 68 -26.04 11.47 -11.13
CA ARG A 68 -26.18 10.15 -10.52
C ARG A 68 -24.86 9.43 -10.47
N VAL A 69 -24.56 8.83 -9.31
CA VAL A 69 -23.33 8.09 -9.03
C VAL A 69 -23.64 6.80 -8.28
N GLY A 70 -22.79 5.79 -8.44
CA GLY A 70 -22.83 4.60 -7.60
C GLY A 70 -22.21 4.92 -6.22
N ALA A 71 -22.93 4.62 -5.15
CA ALA A 71 -22.49 4.83 -3.77
C ALA A 71 -22.42 3.49 -3.04
N GLY A 72 -21.26 3.14 -2.45
CA GLY A 72 -21.14 1.89 -1.72
C GLY A 72 -19.71 1.36 -1.56
N LEU A 73 -19.62 0.05 -1.29
CA LEU A 73 -18.40 -0.66 -0.96
C LEU A 73 -17.64 -1.14 -2.20
N PHE A 74 -16.36 -0.82 -2.21
CA PHE A 74 -15.36 -1.44 -3.06
C PHE A 74 -14.77 -2.67 -2.40
N GLU A 75 -14.31 -3.61 -3.20
CA GLU A 75 -13.45 -4.71 -2.75
C GLU A 75 -12.04 -4.54 -3.29
N MET A 76 -11.06 -4.93 -2.48
CA MET A 76 -9.66 -5.02 -2.86
C MET A 76 -9.10 -6.39 -2.45
N ALA A 77 -8.24 -6.95 -3.31
CA ALA A 77 -7.47 -8.14 -2.99
C ALA A 77 -6.10 -7.73 -2.43
N VAL A 78 -5.78 -8.17 -1.21
CA VAL A 78 -4.48 -7.89 -0.60
C VAL A 78 -3.41 -8.75 -1.26
N ASP A 79 -2.25 -8.16 -1.54
CA ASP A 79 -1.09 -8.90 -2.01
C ASP A 79 -0.70 -9.95 -0.94
N ASN A 80 -0.48 -11.19 -1.38
CA ASN A 80 -0.17 -12.34 -0.51
C ASN A 80 -1.33 -12.83 0.41
N GLY A 81 -2.55 -12.41 0.14
CA GLY A 81 -3.76 -12.97 0.75
C GLY A 81 -4.53 -12.03 1.67
N GLY A 82 -5.82 -12.21 1.66
CA GLY A 82 -6.81 -11.38 2.35
C GLY A 82 -7.60 -10.48 1.42
N THR A 83 -8.67 -9.89 1.95
CA THR A 83 -9.57 -8.98 1.24
C THR A 83 -9.89 -7.77 2.10
N LEU A 84 -10.02 -6.62 1.47
CA LEU A 84 -10.44 -5.36 2.10
C LEU A 84 -11.74 -4.90 1.48
N GLN A 85 -12.56 -4.27 2.30
CA GLN A 85 -13.77 -3.55 1.90
C GLN A 85 -13.57 -2.08 2.24
N THR A 86 -13.76 -1.19 1.26
CA THR A 86 -13.45 0.23 1.40
C THR A 86 -14.59 1.10 0.89
N TYR A 87 -14.65 2.32 1.42
CA TYR A 87 -15.45 3.41 0.88
C TYR A 87 -14.55 4.48 0.27
N CYS A 88 -15.09 5.22 -0.68
CA CYS A 88 -14.43 6.38 -1.27
C CYS A 88 -14.45 7.58 -0.30
N ILE A 89 -13.35 8.33 -0.25
CA ILE A 89 -13.23 9.61 0.45
C ILE A 89 -12.70 10.72 -0.45
N ASP A 90 -12.94 10.59 -1.75
CA ASP A 90 -12.50 11.53 -2.79
C ASP A 90 -13.40 11.38 -4.03
N ILE A 91 -14.59 11.94 -3.97
CA ILE A 91 -15.63 11.80 -5.01
C ILE A 91 -15.22 12.43 -6.36
N HIS A 92 -14.25 13.35 -6.35
CA HIS A 92 -13.85 14.11 -7.53
C HIS A 92 -12.82 13.39 -8.40
N ASN A 93 -12.13 12.41 -7.86
CA ASN A 93 -11.18 11.58 -8.60
C ASN A 93 -11.79 10.23 -8.99
N PRO A 94 -11.55 9.74 -10.24
CA PRO A 94 -12.06 8.45 -10.66
C PRO A 94 -11.24 7.30 -10.06
N THR A 95 -11.88 6.17 -9.79
CA THR A 95 -11.17 4.92 -9.57
C THR A 95 -10.58 4.42 -10.88
N GLN A 96 -9.34 3.93 -10.84
CA GLN A 96 -8.70 3.25 -11.96
C GLN A 96 -8.87 1.74 -11.83
N GLN A 97 -9.13 1.05 -12.93
CA GLN A 97 -9.27 -0.41 -12.91
C GLN A 97 -7.95 -1.08 -12.50
N GLN A 98 -8.05 -2.12 -11.65
CA GLN A 98 -6.90 -2.86 -11.15
C GLN A 98 -5.85 -1.98 -10.45
N ALA A 99 -6.26 -0.81 -9.96
CA ALA A 99 -5.35 0.11 -9.28
C ALA A 99 -4.71 -0.54 -8.06
N LYS A 100 -3.41 -0.33 -7.93
CA LYS A 100 -2.62 -0.73 -6.76
C LYS A 100 -2.73 0.35 -5.69
N TYR A 101 -3.00 -0.08 -4.47
CA TYR A 101 -3.17 0.78 -3.30
C TYR A 101 -2.23 0.37 -2.18
N GLN A 102 -1.79 1.36 -1.41
CA GLN A 102 -1.00 1.19 -0.19
C GLN A 102 -1.72 1.80 1.00
N GLU A 103 -1.72 1.10 2.13
CA GLU A 103 -2.12 1.67 3.42
C GLU A 103 -1.22 2.86 3.78
N VAL A 104 -1.85 3.99 4.16
CA VAL A 104 -1.14 5.22 4.54
C VAL A 104 -1.74 5.84 5.80
N PRO A 105 -0.98 6.68 6.53
CA PRO A 105 -1.56 7.52 7.58
C PRO A 105 -2.46 8.61 6.98
N TRP A 106 -3.39 9.14 7.79
CA TRP A 106 -4.25 10.25 7.35
C TRP A 106 -3.45 11.47 6.89
N SER A 107 -2.29 11.72 7.52
CA SER A 107 -1.38 12.81 7.14
C SER A 107 -0.82 12.72 5.71
N ALA A 108 -0.89 11.55 5.08
CA ALA A 108 -0.45 11.29 3.72
C ALA A 108 -1.60 11.04 2.73
N SER A 109 -2.81 11.48 3.07
CA SER A 109 -4.03 11.34 2.27
C SER A 109 -4.87 12.62 2.28
N SER A 110 -5.99 12.65 1.57
CA SER A 110 -6.96 13.75 1.58
C SER A 110 -7.56 14.06 2.96
N LEU A 111 -7.37 13.19 3.94
CA LEU A 111 -7.84 13.41 5.33
C LEU A 111 -6.92 14.30 6.16
N HIS A 112 -5.73 14.69 5.69
CA HIS A 112 -4.71 15.39 6.50
C HIS A 112 -5.18 16.70 7.14
N ASN A 113 -6.05 17.45 6.47
CA ASN A 113 -6.63 18.72 6.97
C ASN A 113 -8.15 18.63 7.17
N ASN A 114 -8.71 17.42 7.12
CA ASN A 114 -10.14 17.23 7.32
C ASN A 114 -10.46 17.10 8.81
N GLY A 115 -11.06 18.14 9.39
CA GLY A 115 -11.49 18.15 10.80
C GLY A 115 -12.54 17.10 11.14
N ASP A 116 -13.18 16.52 10.14
CA ASP A 116 -14.23 15.50 10.26
C ASP A 116 -13.73 14.07 10.01
N ALA A 117 -12.42 13.87 9.78
CA ALA A 117 -11.84 12.54 9.53
C ALA A 117 -12.21 11.53 10.62
N GLY A 118 -12.25 11.95 11.88
CA GLY A 118 -12.67 11.10 12.99
C GLY A 118 -14.17 10.76 12.98
N LYS A 119 -15.02 11.62 12.43
CA LYS A 119 -16.45 11.33 12.23
C LYS A 119 -16.64 10.26 11.15
N ILE A 120 -15.86 10.31 10.08
CA ILE A 120 -15.83 9.26 9.06
C ILE A 120 -15.47 7.92 9.69
N ARG A 121 -14.44 7.88 10.54
CA ARG A 121 -14.07 6.66 11.27
C ARG A 121 -15.20 6.15 12.14
N TRP A 122 -15.91 7.02 12.84
CA TRP A 122 -17.06 6.64 13.66
C TRP A 122 -18.16 6.02 12.80
N ILE A 123 -18.49 6.62 11.65
CA ILE A 123 -19.47 6.10 10.68
C ILE A 123 -19.09 4.68 10.27
N LEU A 124 -17.86 4.45 9.88
CA LEU A 124 -17.36 3.13 9.48
C LEU A 124 -17.52 2.07 10.58
N GLN A 125 -17.35 2.44 11.84
CA GLN A 125 -17.51 1.54 12.99
C GLN A 125 -18.96 1.29 13.38
N ASN A 126 -19.89 2.19 13.01
CA ASN A 126 -21.27 2.17 13.43
C ASN A 126 -22.27 1.91 12.28
N SER A 127 -21.76 1.53 11.10
CA SER A 127 -22.58 1.21 9.93
C SER A 127 -22.05 -0.03 9.18
N TYR A 128 -22.67 -0.33 8.06
CA TYR A 128 -22.28 -1.47 7.21
C TYR A 128 -20.87 -1.28 6.62
N PRO A 129 -19.98 -2.27 6.58
CA PRO A 129 -20.21 -3.70 6.92
C PRO A 129 -19.93 -4.06 8.39
N GLN A 130 -19.44 -3.15 9.24
CA GLN A 130 -19.12 -3.48 10.63
C GLN A 130 -20.39 -3.81 11.44
N VAL A 131 -21.47 -3.12 11.18
CA VAL A 131 -22.80 -3.42 11.71
C VAL A 131 -23.58 -4.17 10.62
N ASN A 132 -23.62 -5.50 10.73
CA ASN A 132 -24.30 -6.36 9.77
C ASN A 132 -25.72 -6.76 10.19
N ASP A 133 -26.17 -6.38 11.38
CA ASP A 133 -27.57 -6.46 11.78
C ASP A 133 -28.32 -5.25 11.16
N LEU A 134 -28.75 -5.43 9.91
CA LEU A 134 -29.41 -4.37 9.14
C LEU A 134 -30.77 -3.98 9.72
N ALA A 135 -31.47 -4.90 10.40
CA ALA A 135 -32.73 -4.57 11.06
C ALA A 135 -32.51 -3.65 12.27
N ALA A 136 -31.51 -3.93 13.09
CA ALA A 136 -31.14 -3.08 14.21
C ALA A 136 -30.61 -1.73 13.72
N LEU A 137 -29.83 -1.69 12.62
CA LEU A 137 -29.34 -0.45 12.01
C LEU A 137 -30.50 0.40 11.49
N ALA A 138 -31.44 -0.22 10.75
CA ALA A 138 -32.65 0.44 10.25
C ALA A 138 -33.49 1.03 11.38
N SER A 139 -33.67 0.30 12.47
CA SER A 139 -34.42 0.78 13.64
C SER A 139 -33.75 2.00 14.27
N LYS A 140 -32.44 2.00 14.44
CA LYS A 140 -31.69 3.17 14.98
C LYS A 140 -31.80 4.38 14.08
N ALA A 141 -31.76 4.19 12.77
CA ALA A 141 -31.85 5.26 11.78
C ALA A 141 -33.32 5.76 11.56
N GLY A 142 -34.33 5.09 12.13
CA GLY A 142 -35.73 5.35 11.76
C GLY A 142 -35.97 5.09 10.25
N ALA A 143 -35.14 4.25 9.63
CA ALA A 143 -35.24 3.87 8.25
C ALA A 143 -36.25 2.75 8.06
N GLY A 144 -36.69 2.55 6.83
CA GLY A 144 -37.44 1.37 6.44
C GLY A 144 -36.52 0.12 6.37
N ASN A 145 -36.89 -0.86 5.55
CA ASN A 145 -36.07 -2.04 5.39
C ASN A 145 -34.73 -1.71 4.68
N LEU A 146 -33.62 -2.01 5.32
CA LEU A 146 -32.28 -1.90 4.73
C LEU A 146 -31.85 -3.24 4.15
N THR A 147 -31.28 -3.19 2.96
CA THR A 147 -30.49 -4.26 2.32
C THR A 147 -29.00 -3.91 2.45
N GLU A 148 -28.11 -4.86 2.16
CA GLU A 148 -26.68 -4.56 2.11
C GLU A 148 -26.35 -3.41 1.15
N LYS A 149 -27.04 -3.35 0.01
CA LYS A 149 -26.83 -2.30 -1.01
C LYS A 149 -27.26 -0.93 -0.50
N THR A 150 -28.46 -0.83 0.06
CA THR A 150 -28.97 0.45 0.58
C THR A 150 -28.23 0.88 1.84
N ALA A 151 -27.80 -0.05 2.69
CA ALA A 151 -26.93 0.25 3.83
C ALA A 151 -25.56 0.76 3.39
N ALA A 152 -24.94 0.13 2.38
CA ALA A 152 -23.68 0.57 1.82
C ALA A 152 -23.81 1.96 1.18
N ALA A 153 -24.90 2.22 0.43
CA ALA A 153 -25.14 3.52 -0.18
C ALA A 153 -25.33 4.63 0.85
N GLY A 154 -26.17 4.42 1.86
CA GLY A 154 -26.37 5.40 2.93
C GLY A 154 -25.09 5.68 3.71
N THR A 155 -24.27 4.65 3.95
CA THR A 155 -22.96 4.82 4.60
C THR A 155 -22.02 5.66 3.73
N GLN A 156 -21.92 5.38 2.42
CA GLN A 156 -21.08 6.14 1.50
C GLN A 156 -21.52 7.60 1.37
N VAL A 157 -22.84 7.85 1.31
CA VAL A 157 -23.39 9.21 1.27
C VAL A 157 -23.01 10.00 2.53
N ALA A 158 -23.18 9.41 3.72
CA ALA A 158 -22.74 10.04 4.97
C ALA A 158 -21.24 10.34 5.00
N ILE A 159 -20.42 9.44 4.45
CA ILE A 159 -18.96 9.63 4.34
C ILE A 159 -18.65 10.83 3.43
N TRP A 160 -19.21 10.93 2.23
CA TRP A 160 -18.95 12.01 1.28
C TRP A 160 -19.37 13.39 1.81
N ARG A 161 -20.41 13.47 2.64
CA ARG A 161 -20.80 14.72 3.31
C ARG A 161 -19.70 15.26 4.22
N PHE A 162 -18.87 14.36 4.81
CA PHE A 162 -17.73 14.73 5.66
C PHE A 162 -16.37 14.73 4.95
N SER A 163 -16.14 13.83 3.99
CA SER A 163 -14.84 13.76 3.31
C SER A 163 -14.67 14.85 2.27
N ASP A 164 -15.71 15.10 1.49
CA ASP A 164 -15.67 15.95 0.31
C ASP A 164 -16.51 17.23 0.49
N HIS A 165 -17.31 17.31 1.58
CA HIS A 165 -18.25 18.42 1.87
C HIS A 165 -19.22 18.70 0.72
N VAL A 166 -19.61 17.65 -0.01
CA VAL A 166 -20.54 17.74 -1.13
C VAL A 166 -21.99 17.58 -0.69
N LYS A 167 -22.89 18.21 -1.42
CA LYS A 167 -24.33 17.97 -1.30
C LYS A 167 -24.66 16.70 -2.06
N VAL A 168 -25.01 15.66 -1.35
CA VAL A 168 -25.29 14.34 -1.92
C VAL A 168 -26.38 13.63 -1.16
N ASP A 169 -27.33 13.04 -1.87
CA ASP A 169 -28.47 12.30 -1.31
C ASP A 169 -28.51 10.90 -1.90
N ALA A 170 -28.87 9.90 -1.08
CA ALA A 170 -29.14 8.55 -1.58
C ALA A 170 -30.50 8.55 -2.32
N VAL A 171 -30.60 7.80 -3.40
CA VAL A 171 -31.86 7.68 -4.16
C VAL A 171 -32.89 6.85 -3.39
N ASP A 172 -32.44 5.81 -2.68
CA ASP A 172 -33.31 5.02 -1.82
C ASP A 172 -33.63 5.75 -0.51
N PRO A 173 -34.93 5.92 -0.15
CA PRO A 173 -35.31 6.68 1.04
C PRO A 173 -34.84 6.07 2.37
N ALA A 174 -34.63 4.73 2.44
CA ALA A 174 -34.11 4.10 3.65
C ALA A 174 -32.60 4.33 3.77
N ALA A 175 -31.86 4.30 2.64
CA ALA A 175 -30.45 4.67 2.56
C ALA A 175 -30.24 6.14 2.97
N GLU A 176 -31.11 7.06 2.52
CA GLU A 176 -31.02 8.47 2.87
C GLU A 176 -31.23 8.69 4.38
N LYS A 177 -32.26 8.07 4.97
CA LYS A 177 -32.47 8.13 6.43
C LYS A 177 -31.29 7.57 7.22
N LEU A 178 -30.63 6.52 6.69
CA LEU A 178 -29.40 6.01 7.30
C LEU A 178 -28.29 7.04 7.22
N ALA A 179 -28.09 7.69 6.07
CA ALA A 179 -27.09 8.74 5.90
C ALA A 179 -27.29 9.89 6.89
N ASP A 180 -28.52 10.40 7.01
CA ASP A 180 -28.88 11.46 7.96
C ASP A 180 -28.63 11.07 9.41
N TYR A 181 -28.99 9.83 9.78
CA TYR A 181 -28.73 9.30 11.12
C TYR A 181 -27.23 9.26 11.42
N LEU A 182 -26.44 8.75 10.50
CA LEU A 182 -24.99 8.62 10.65
C LEU A 182 -24.32 9.99 10.74
N GLU A 183 -24.70 10.93 9.88
CA GLU A 183 -24.20 12.31 9.91
C GLU A 183 -24.48 13.00 11.25
N LYS A 184 -25.72 12.91 11.72
CA LYS A 184 -26.16 13.51 12.99
C LYS A 184 -25.47 12.88 14.21
N SER A 185 -25.18 11.57 14.17
CA SER A 185 -24.67 10.80 15.31
C SER A 185 -23.15 10.73 15.36
N ALA A 186 -22.46 11.11 14.28
CA ALA A 186 -21.02 10.95 14.13
C ALA A 186 -20.21 11.69 15.22
N GLN A 187 -19.22 10.99 15.77
CA GLN A 187 -18.30 11.51 16.79
C GLN A 187 -16.88 11.54 16.24
N ASN A 188 -16.10 12.54 16.65
CA ASN A 188 -14.74 12.70 16.16
C ASN A 188 -13.78 11.78 16.90
N LEU A 189 -13.35 10.68 16.25
CA LEU A 189 -12.41 9.70 16.77
C LEU A 189 -11.00 9.98 16.21
N GLY A 190 -9.95 9.59 16.96
CA GLY A 190 -8.58 9.69 16.47
C GLY A 190 -8.26 8.71 15.32
N GLU A 191 -7.16 8.92 14.63
CA GLU A 191 -6.65 8.01 13.61
C GLU A 191 -6.39 6.60 14.19
N PRO A 192 -6.76 5.51 13.49
CA PRO A 192 -6.42 4.16 13.93
C PRO A 192 -4.92 3.90 13.73
N LYS A 193 -4.33 3.06 14.59
CA LYS A 193 -2.92 2.63 14.44
C LYS A 193 -2.73 1.95 13.09
N ALA A 194 -1.51 2.05 12.53
CA ALA A 194 -1.12 1.30 11.34
C ALA A 194 -1.15 -0.22 11.61
N SER A 195 -1.40 -1.00 10.57
CA SER A 195 -1.40 -2.46 10.68
C SER A 195 0.01 -3.01 10.91
N LEU A 196 1.02 -2.45 10.23
CA LEU A 196 2.44 -2.76 10.42
C LEU A 196 3.31 -1.63 9.85
N THR A 197 4.21 -1.07 10.68
CA THR A 197 5.25 -0.15 10.22
C THR A 197 6.57 -0.41 10.93
N LEU A 198 7.66 0.07 10.33
CA LEU A 198 9.01 0.05 10.88
C LEU A 198 9.54 1.48 10.95
N ASP A 199 9.88 1.95 12.15
CA ASP A 199 10.30 3.33 12.37
C ASP A 199 11.66 3.41 13.11
N PRO A 200 12.64 4.12 12.52
CA PRO A 200 12.68 4.68 11.18
C PRO A 200 12.84 3.59 10.09
N PRO A 201 12.36 3.80 8.85
CA PRO A 201 12.49 2.83 7.78
C PRO A 201 13.89 2.76 7.14
N ALA A 202 14.81 3.61 7.60
CA ALA A 202 16.21 3.59 7.18
C ALA A 202 17.13 4.00 8.33
N VAL A 203 18.19 3.22 8.53
CA VAL A 203 19.23 3.48 9.52
C VAL A 203 20.61 3.41 8.88
N SER A 204 21.62 4.01 9.52
CA SER A 204 23.00 3.94 9.05
C SER A 204 24.00 3.94 10.20
N GLY A 205 25.24 3.60 9.93
CA GLY A 205 26.31 3.70 10.92
C GLY A 205 27.60 3.00 10.54
N LYS A 206 28.54 2.92 11.48
CA LYS A 206 29.85 2.28 11.24
C LYS A 206 29.76 0.76 11.32
N SER A 207 30.51 0.08 10.45
CA SER A 207 30.71 -1.37 10.56
C SER A 207 31.33 -1.73 11.93
N GLY A 208 30.98 -2.88 12.47
CA GLY A 208 31.38 -3.32 13.82
C GLY A 208 30.46 -2.81 14.93
N SER A 209 29.30 -2.25 14.60
CA SER A 209 28.32 -1.71 15.54
C SER A 209 26.93 -2.31 15.30
N LYS A 210 26.09 -2.26 16.35
CA LYS A 210 24.64 -2.48 16.21
C LYS A 210 23.99 -1.20 15.71
N LEU A 211 23.39 -1.26 14.50
CA LEU A 211 22.80 -0.13 13.81
C LEU A 211 21.28 -0.14 13.98
N GLY A 212 20.74 0.97 14.44
CA GLY A 212 19.33 1.09 14.80
C GLY A 212 19.14 2.05 15.99
N PRO A 213 18.05 1.92 16.78
CA PRO A 213 16.99 0.94 16.62
C PRO A 213 16.06 1.19 15.42
N VAL A 214 15.42 0.13 14.93
CA VAL A 214 14.21 0.15 14.12
C VAL A 214 13.09 -0.40 14.98
N THR A 215 12.07 0.39 15.26
CA THR A 215 10.96 -0.01 16.14
C THR A 215 9.83 -0.60 15.29
N VAL A 216 9.30 -1.72 15.71
CA VAL A 216 8.14 -2.37 15.12
C VAL A 216 6.87 -1.76 15.69
N HIS A 217 5.96 -1.27 14.85
CA HIS A 217 4.61 -0.85 15.22
C HIS A 217 3.59 -1.71 14.49
N THR A 218 2.71 -2.38 15.23
CA THR A 218 1.72 -3.30 14.67
C THR A 218 0.51 -3.47 15.58
N ASN A 219 -0.60 -3.90 15.00
CA ASN A 219 -1.75 -4.42 15.73
C ASN A 219 -1.81 -5.96 15.72
N ALA A 220 -0.84 -6.63 15.07
CA ALA A 220 -0.74 -8.09 15.09
C ALA A 220 -0.11 -8.59 16.40
N ASP A 221 -0.49 -9.79 16.81
CA ASP A 221 0.10 -10.44 18.01
C ASP A 221 1.56 -10.80 17.78
N SER A 222 1.96 -11.09 16.56
CA SER A 222 3.32 -11.46 16.19
C SER A 222 3.66 -11.06 14.76
N VAL A 223 4.89 -10.61 14.57
CA VAL A 223 5.48 -10.19 13.29
C VAL A 223 6.69 -11.06 12.99
N THR A 224 6.72 -11.70 11.84
CA THR A 224 7.89 -12.43 11.36
C THR A 224 8.92 -11.45 10.82
N ILE A 225 10.16 -11.58 11.27
CA ILE A 225 11.31 -10.74 10.86
C ILE A 225 12.25 -11.59 10.02
N SER A 226 12.56 -11.13 8.81
CA SER A 226 13.45 -11.82 7.87
C SER A 226 14.50 -10.85 7.32
N PRO A 227 15.77 -11.26 7.18
CA PRO A 227 16.76 -10.49 6.44
C PRO A 227 16.43 -10.53 4.94
N ALA A 228 16.88 -9.53 4.19
CA ALA A 228 16.77 -9.54 2.73
C ALA A 228 17.47 -10.76 2.11
N ALA A 229 16.93 -11.24 0.99
CA ALA A 229 17.61 -12.24 0.19
C ALA A 229 18.98 -11.69 -0.26
N GLY A 230 20.07 -12.44 -0.03
CA GLY A 230 21.42 -12.00 -0.37
C GLY A 230 22.03 -11.00 0.63
N ALA A 231 21.50 -10.87 1.83
CA ALA A 231 22.14 -10.09 2.89
C ALA A 231 23.62 -10.51 3.06
N PRO A 232 24.56 -9.55 3.22
CA PRO A 232 25.97 -9.85 3.36
C PRO A 232 26.25 -10.80 4.52
N ALA A 233 27.15 -11.77 4.31
CA ALA A 233 27.49 -12.78 5.32
C ALA A 233 27.90 -12.14 6.64
N GLY A 234 27.34 -12.64 7.75
CA GLY A 234 27.63 -12.17 9.10
C GLY A 234 26.76 -11.01 9.58
N VAL A 235 26.05 -10.30 8.71
CA VAL A 235 25.07 -9.30 9.15
C VAL A 235 23.84 -10.02 9.70
N LYS A 236 23.44 -9.66 10.95
CA LYS A 236 22.32 -10.29 11.66
C LYS A 236 21.31 -9.25 12.11
N ILE A 237 20.05 -9.66 12.19
CA ILE A 237 19.01 -8.86 12.86
C ILE A 237 18.94 -9.34 14.30
N VAL A 238 19.14 -8.40 15.23
CA VAL A 238 19.22 -8.69 16.66
C VAL A 238 18.35 -7.76 17.48
N GLY A 239 17.97 -8.19 18.67
CA GLY A 239 17.31 -7.36 19.66
C GLY A 239 18.29 -6.45 20.44
N LYS A 240 17.75 -5.69 21.37
CA LYS A 240 18.53 -4.85 22.28
C LYS A 240 19.59 -5.66 23.06
N ASP A 241 19.26 -6.90 23.41
CA ASP A 241 20.14 -7.84 24.11
C ASP A 241 21.21 -8.49 23.22
N GLY A 242 21.20 -8.22 21.93
CA GLY A 242 22.12 -8.78 20.92
C GLY A 242 21.78 -10.19 20.44
N LYS A 243 20.66 -10.76 20.89
CA LYS A 243 20.21 -12.07 20.39
C LYS A 243 19.50 -11.95 19.04
N PRO A 244 19.65 -12.94 18.14
CA PRO A 244 18.90 -12.96 16.89
C PRO A 244 17.39 -12.88 17.10
N VAL A 245 16.71 -12.07 16.26
CA VAL A 245 15.26 -11.89 16.29
C VAL A 245 14.67 -12.35 14.97
N THR A 246 13.77 -13.33 15.03
CA THR A 246 12.98 -13.82 13.90
C THR A 246 11.47 -13.56 14.08
N SER A 247 11.07 -13.13 15.29
CA SER A 247 9.71 -12.74 15.63
C SER A 247 9.72 -11.53 16.54
N ALA A 248 8.78 -10.62 16.34
CA ALA A 248 8.65 -9.37 17.09
C ALA A 248 7.18 -9.08 17.41
N ALA A 249 6.95 -8.18 18.36
CA ALA A 249 5.64 -7.64 18.71
C ALA A 249 5.71 -6.11 18.71
N GLU A 250 4.58 -5.44 18.96
CA GLU A 250 4.50 -3.98 19.13
C GLU A 250 5.60 -3.46 20.07
N GLY A 251 6.28 -2.40 19.65
CA GLY A 251 7.34 -1.74 20.41
C GLY A 251 8.70 -2.47 20.42
N THR A 252 8.82 -3.62 19.75
CA THR A 252 10.11 -4.33 19.65
C THR A 252 11.13 -3.49 18.88
N GLN A 253 12.32 -3.32 19.48
CA GLN A 253 13.45 -2.64 18.87
C GLN A 253 14.39 -3.63 18.19
N LEU A 254 14.55 -3.49 16.88
CA LEU A 254 15.44 -4.29 16.04
C LEU A 254 16.70 -3.52 15.71
N PHE A 255 17.82 -4.24 15.63
CA PHE A 255 19.11 -3.70 15.24
C PHE A 255 19.76 -4.59 14.19
N PHE A 256 20.53 -3.97 13.29
CA PHE A 256 21.41 -4.69 12.40
C PHE A 256 22.79 -4.80 13.06
N ASP A 257 23.18 -6.01 13.40
CA ASP A 257 24.53 -6.30 13.93
C ASP A 257 25.47 -6.53 12.75
N VAL A 258 26.28 -5.51 12.45
CA VAL A 258 27.22 -5.51 11.32
C VAL A 258 28.61 -5.92 11.81
N PRO A 259 29.24 -6.96 11.25
CA PRO A 259 30.55 -7.42 11.70
C PRO A 259 31.62 -6.34 11.61
N LYS A 260 32.56 -6.34 12.57
CA LYS A 260 33.75 -5.52 12.51
C LYS A 260 34.61 -5.91 11.31
N GLY A 261 34.83 -5.01 10.40
CA GLY A 261 35.57 -5.29 9.18
C GLY A 261 34.72 -5.66 7.97
N ALA A 262 33.37 -5.68 8.10
CA ALA A 262 32.50 -5.75 6.94
C ALA A 262 32.88 -4.66 5.93
N ALA A 263 32.91 -5.02 4.65
CA ALA A 263 33.06 -4.05 3.56
C ALA A 263 31.88 -3.07 3.60
N ASP A 264 32.12 -1.85 3.15
CA ASP A 264 31.06 -0.85 3.00
C ASP A 264 29.88 -1.44 2.20
N GLY A 265 28.65 -1.24 2.69
CA GLY A 265 27.51 -1.91 2.09
C GLY A 265 26.18 -1.48 2.66
N SER A 266 25.15 -2.16 2.18
CA SER A 266 23.76 -1.98 2.63
C SER A 266 23.00 -3.30 2.56
N THR A 267 21.93 -3.40 3.33
CA THR A 267 20.94 -4.49 3.25
C THR A 267 19.61 -4.01 3.80
N SER A 268 18.62 -4.89 3.85
CA SER A 268 17.33 -4.60 4.47
C SER A 268 16.82 -5.78 5.29
N LEU A 269 15.80 -5.51 6.08
CA LEU A 269 14.94 -6.51 6.69
C LEU A 269 13.52 -6.33 6.18
N THR A 270 12.76 -7.41 6.19
CA THR A 270 11.32 -7.41 5.95
C THR A 270 10.62 -7.91 7.20
N ALA A 271 9.57 -7.20 7.59
CA ALA A 271 8.63 -7.58 8.62
C ALA A 271 7.31 -7.98 7.96
N GLN A 272 6.70 -9.10 8.37
CA GLN A 272 5.42 -9.57 7.86
C GLN A 272 4.54 -10.06 9.00
N ALA A 273 3.25 -9.79 8.91
CA ALA A 273 2.25 -10.30 9.84
C ALA A 273 0.94 -10.64 9.12
N ALA A 274 0.17 -11.56 9.68
CA ALA A 274 -1.22 -11.77 9.34
C ALA A 274 -2.08 -11.08 10.40
N THR A 275 -2.94 -10.13 9.98
CA THR A 275 -3.81 -9.38 10.88
C THR A 275 -4.99 -8.77 10.13
N LYS A 276 -6.02 -8.35 10.88
CA LYS A 276 -7.04 -7.46 10.33
C LYS A 276 -6.51 -6.04 10.29
N VAL A 277 -6.56 -5.42 9.12
CA VAL A 277 -6.23 -4.00 8.98
C VAL A 277 -7.27 -3.17 9.75
N PRO A 278 -6.86 -2.20 10.57
CA PRO A 278 -7.81 -1.45 11.41
C PRO A 278 -8.76 -0.58 10.58
N VAL A 279 -10.06 -0.61 10.92
CA VAL A 279 -11.10 0.20 10.28
C VAL A 279 -10.80 1.69 10.41
N GLY A 280 -10.90 2.41 9.30
CA GLY A 280 -10.56 3.82 9.21
C GLY A 280 -9.14 4.12 8.74
N ARG A 281 -8.33 3.10 8.37
CA ARG A 281 -7.05 3.33 7.68
C ARG A 281 -7.31 3.83 6.26
N ALA A 282 -6.51 4.81 5.82
CA ALA A 282 -6.58 5.33 4.46
C ALA A 282 -5.72 4.50 3.49
N PHE A 283 -6.15 4.46 2.23
CA PHE A 283 -5.48 3.78 1.13
C PHE A 283 -5.35 4.73 -0.05
N THR A 284 -4.14 4.98 -0.52
CA THR A 284 -3.86 5.80 -1.71
C THR A 284 -3.30 4.95 -2.83
N GLY A 285 -3.59 5.33 -4.06
CA GLY A 285 -3.00 4.70 -5.24
C GLY A 285 -1.48 4.85 -5.27
N ILE A 286 -0.79 3.85 -5.79
CA ILE A 286 0.68 3.84 -5.91
C ILE A 286 1.13 3.60 -7.36
N GLY A 287 2.36 4.03 -7.69
CA GLY A 287 2.95 3.88 -9.02
C GLY A 287 2.14 4.64 -10.07
N GLU A 288 1.80 3.99 -11.16
CA GLU A 288 0.98 4.55 -12.24
C GLU A 288 -0.47 4.87 -11.82
N HIS A 289 -0.93 4.28 -10.73
CA HIS A 289 -2.28 4.46 -10.17
C HIS A 289 -2.35 5.51 -9.05
N ALA A 290 -1.31 6.32 -8.87
CA ALA A 290 -1.24 7.28 -7.78
C ALA A 290 -2.32 8.38 -7.83
N LYS A 291 -3.02 8.54 -8.96
CA LYS A 291 -4.18 9.43 -9.14
C LYS A 291 -5.52 8.71 -9.00
N SER A 292 -5.53 7.45 -8.60
CA SER A 292 -6.77 6.74 -8.34
C SER A 292 -7.39 7.22 -7.03
N GLN A 293 -8.69 7.39 -7.04
CA GLN A 293 -9.52 7.87 -5.93
C GLN A 293 -9.09 7.29 -4.57
N THR A 294 -8.86 8.16 -3.59
CA THR A 294 -8.49 7.75 -2.22
C THR A 294 -9.61 6.96 -1.55
N GLN A 295 -9.25 5.93 -0.83
CA GLN A 295 -10.17 5.00 -0.19
C GLN A 295 -9.96 4.97 1.33
N ILE A 296 -11.01 4.62 2.08
CA ILE A 296 -10.93 4.40 3.53
C ILE A 296 -11.47 3.01 3.88
N LEU A 297 -10.78 2.32 4.76
CA LEU A 297 -11.10 0.95 5.13
C LEU A 297 -12.36 0.85 5.98
N ALA A 298 -13.31 0.04 5.50
CA ALA A 298 -14.55 -0.30 6.19
C ALA A 298 -14.54 -1.71 6.79
N GLY A 299 -13.80 -2.63 6.19
CA GLY A 299 -13.71 -4.01 6.66
C GLY A 299 -12.49 -4.73 6.10
N SER A 300 -12.00 -5.72 6.84
CA SER A 300 -10.86 -6.53 6.45
C SER A 300 -11.06 -7.98 6.90
N SER A 301 -10.78 -8.93 6.00
CA SER A 301 -10.45 -10.27 6.44
C SER A 301 -9.07 -10.26 7.12
N GLU A 302 -8.63 -11.40 7.64
CA GLU A 302 -7.22 -11.56 7.98
C GLU A 302 -6.38 -11.39 6.72
N SER A 303 -5.44 -10.47 6.76
CA SER A 303 -4.68 -9.99 5.60
C SER A 303 -3.20 -10.00 5.91
N THR A 304 -2.38 -10.29 4.91
CA THR A 304 -0.93 -10.20 5.04
C THR A 304 -0.49 -8.75 4.89
N VAL A 305 0.16 -8.23 5.92
CA VAL A 305 0.75 -6.89 5.94
C VAL A 305 2.27 -6.99 5.99
N SER A 306 2.96 -6.04 5.38
CA SER A 306 4.42 -6.05 5.33
C SER A 306 5.01 -4.65 5.48
N ALA A 307 6.24 -4.60 6.02
CA ALA A 307 7.06 -3.40 6.09
C ALA A 307 8.53 -3.76 5.87
N ALA A 308 9.32 -2.82 5.38
CA ALA A 308 10.75 -3.02 5.19
C ALA A 308 11.54 -1.88 5.82
N ALA A 309 12.73 -2.21 6.35
CA ALA A 309 13.69 -1.22 6.81
C ALA A 309 15.07 -1.50 6.22
N THR A 310 15.77 -0.43 5.83
CA THR A 310 17.09 -0.50 5.20
C THR A 310 18.19 -0.09 6.17
N VAL A 311 19.37 -0.65 6.00
CA VAL A 311 20.57 -0.24 6.70
C VAL A 311 21.71 -0.01 5.72
N SER A 312 22.50 1.04 5.95
CA SER A 312 23.77 1.28 5.25
C SER A 312 24.90 1.44 6.24
N TRP A 313 26.09 0.94 5.90
CA TRP A 313 27.27 1.07 6.75
C TRP A 313 28.53 1.32 5.96
N LYS A 314 29.46 2.01 6.60
CA LYS A 314 30.83 2.20 6.12
C LYS A 314 31.81 2.08 7.28
N LYS A 315 33.08 1.94 6.98
CA LYS A 315 34.14 1.95 7.99
C LYS A 315 34.38 3.36 8.51
N GLN A 316 34.35 4.36 7.65
CA GLN A 316 34.61 5.79 7.94
C GLN A 316 33.94 6.68 6.89
N GLY A 317 34.00 7.99 7.12
CA GLY A 317 33.44 8.99 6.24
C GLY A 317 31.97 9.29 6.54
N ALA A 318 31.30 9.96 5.62
CA ALA A 318 29.88 10.24 5.73
C ALA A 318 29.05 8.96 5.53
N ILE A 319 28.11 8.70 6.44
CA ILE A 319 27.24 7.50 6.41
C ILE A 319 25.78 7.94 6.51
N PRO A 320 25.15 8.32 5.38
CA PRO A 320 23.80 8.81 5.39
C PRO A 320 22.76 7.69 5.51
N ALA A 321 21.63 8.02 6.18
CA ALA A 321 20.35 7.36 6.05
C ALA A 321 19.35 8.40 5.54
N ILE A 322 18.62 8.10 4.48
CA ILE A 322 17.68 9.04 3.87
C ILE A 322 16.31 8.38 3.74
N THR A 323 15.29 9.08 4.21
CA THR A 323 13.87 8.72 4.08
C THR A 323 13.11 9.84 3.39
N ALA A 324 11.98 9.52 2.78
CA ALA A 324 11.07 10.49 2.22
C ALA A 324 9.62 10.10 2.56
N GLU A 325 8.84 11.09 2.98
CA GLU A 325 7.45 10.91 3.38
C GLU A 325 6.58 12.03 2.79
N LYS A 326 5.40 11.68 2.29
CA LYS A 326 4.42 12.69 1.87
C LYS A 326 3.97 13.49 3.09
N ASN A 327 4.01 14.81 2.97
CA ASN A 327 3.53 15.72 3.98
C ASN A 327 2.49 16.67 3.36
N CYS A 328 1.25 16.25 3.42
CA CYS A 328 0.14 16.99 2.87
C CYS A 328 -0.06 18.35 3.56
N ALA A 329 0.20 18.44 4.86
CA ALA A 329 0.09 19.70 5.60
C ALA A 329 1.07 20.77 5.10
N LYS A 330 2.23 20.37 4.55
CA LYS A 330 3.24 21.26 3.99
C LYS A 330 3.19 21.35 2.46
N GLY A 331 2.29 20.63 1.81
CA GLY A 331 2.17 20.59 0.35
C GLY A 331 3.45 20.08 -0.33
N GLY A 332 4.00 18.95 0.13
CA GLY A 332 5.23 18.44 -0.42
C GLY A 332 5.66 17.09 0.15
N VAL A 333 6.93 16.80 -0.03
CA VAL A 333 7.58 15.58 0.47
C VAL A 333 8.68 16.00 1.46
N ASP A 334 8.58 15.52 2.69
CA ASP A 334 9.61 15.66 3.71
C ASP A 334 10.73 14.66 3.45
N VAL A 335 11.90 15.15 3.05
CA VAL A 335 13.12 14.36 2.89
C VAL A 335 13.94 14.52 4.16
N THR A 336 14.09 13.45 4.91
CA THR A 336 14.91 13.42 6.12
C THR A 336 16.24 12.74 5.84
N ALA A 337 17.34 13.48 6.02
CA ALA A 337 18.70 12.98 5.91
C ALA A 337 19.36 12.95 7.29
N ALA A 338 19.84 11.80 7.73
CA ALA A 338 20.63 11.61 8.94
C ALA A 338 22.03 11.15 8.56
N ASN A 339 23.06 11.65 9.24
CA ASN A 339 24.45 11.24 9.05
C ASN A 339 25.01 10.63 10.33
N LYS A 340 25.30 9.34 10.32
CA LYS A 340 25.90 8.58 11.43
C LYS A 340 27.40 8.32 11.25
N GLY A 341 28.00 8.94 10.24
CA GLY A 341 29.44 8.90 9.98
C GLY A 341 30.25 9.84 10.86
N ASP A 342 31.55 9.95 10.58
CA ASP A 342 32.50 10.84 11.24
C ASP A 342 32.93 12.04 10.39
N GLU A 343 32.47 12.10 9.15
CA GLU A 343 32.65 13.26 8.28
C GLU A 343 31.29 13.86 7.91
N ALA A 344 31.26 15.12 7.52
CA ALA A 344 30.04 15.79 7.07
C ALA A 344 29.51 15.13 5.78
N PHE A 345 28.21 14.94 5.70
CA PHE A 345 27.54 14.48 4.48
C PHE A 345 27.08 15.68 3.67
N ARG A 346 27.69 15.87 2.50
CA ARG A 346 27.30 16.92 1.55
C ARG A 346 26.49 16.30 0.42
N PHE A 347 25.38 16.94 0.12
CA PHE A 347 24.47 16.46 -0.94
C PHE A 347 23.69 17.59 -1.57
N GLN A 348 23.20 17.33 -2.77
CA GLN A 348 22.31 18.20 -3.51
C GLN A 348 20.89 17.64 -3.52
N LEU A 349 19.91 18.48 -3.21
CA LEU A 349 18.50 18.18 -3.22
C LEU A 349 17.74 19.33 -3.88
N SER A 350 17.00 19.04 -4.96
CA SER A 350 16.23 20.05 -5.71
C SER A 350 17.04 21.30 -6.11
N GLY A 351 18.30 21.07 -6.54
CA GLY A 351 19.21 22.15 -6.98
C GLY A 351 19.85 22.98 -5.87
N LYS A 352 19.63 22.63 -4.59
CA LYS A 352 20.26 23.28 -3.43
C LYS A 352 21.25 22.34 -2.77
N ASP A 353 22.35 22.90 -2.27
CA ASP A 353 23.37 22.17 -1.53
C ASP A 353 23.05 22.16 -0.03
N TYR A 354 23.27 21.02 0.58
CA TYR A 354 23.05 20.76 2.01
C TYR A 354 24.26 20.07 2.62
N GLU A 355 24.49 20.32 3.90
CA GLU A 355 25.53 19.66 4.67
C GLU A 355 24.96 19.18 6.02
N ILE A 356 25.14 17.90 6.32
CA ILE A 356 24.74 17.30 7.58
C ILE A 356 26.01 16.90 8.35
N ALA A 357 26.27 17.57 9.46
CA ALA A 357 27.40 17.25 10.33
C ALA A 357 27.29 15.82 10.92
N PRO A 358 28.42 15.24 11.37
CA PRO A 358 28.44 13.94 12.03
C PRO A 358 27.43 13.87 13.19
N GLY A 359 26.66 12.79 13.24
CA GLY A 359 25.65 12.52 14.27
C GLY A 359 24.36 13.35 14.18
N LYS A 360 24.23 14.24 13.18
CA LYS A 360 23.07 15.11 12.99
C LYS A 360 22.09 14.56 11.96
N SER A 361 20.90 15.16 11.96
CA SER A 361 19.86 14.93 10.95
C SER A 361 19.17 16.24 10.61
N GLN A 362 18.62 16.33 9.40
CA GLN A 362 17.83 17.45 8.92
C GLN A 362 16.69 16.94 8.04
N THR A 363 15.52 17.55 8.20
CA THR A 363 14.37 17.34 7.31
C THR A 363 14.19 18.57 6.43
N VAL A 364 14.04 18.33 5.13
CA VAL A 364 13.78 19.37 4.12
C VAL A 364 12.48 19.00 3.42
N THR A 365 11.50 19.88 3.46
CA THR A 365 10.29 19.72 2.66
C THR A 365 10.57 20.15 1.22
N VAL A 366 10.42 19.24 0.27
CA VAL A 366 10.45 19.53 -1.16
C VAL A 366 9.03 19.83 -1.61
N PRO A 367 8.70 21.09 -2.01
CA PRO A 367 7.37 21.41 -2.49
C PRO A 367 7.03 20.59 -3.73
N VAL A 368 5.84 20.03 -3.78
CA VAL A 368 5.29 19.32 -4.94
C VAL A 368 3.90 19.88 -5.16
N ALA A 369 3.56 20.19 -6.41
CA ALA A 369 2.21 20.64 -6.74
C ALA A 369 1.22 19.46 -6.60
N GLU A 370 -0.02 19.79 -6.25
CA GLU A 370 -1.11 18.83 -6.14
C GLU A 370 -1.31 18.07 -7.45
N ASP A 371 -1.60 16.78 -7.37
CA ASP A 371 -1.79 15.84 -8.50
C ASP A 371 -0.58 15.72 -9.44
N GLN A 372 0.59 16.20 -9.01
CA GLN A 372 1.79 16.12 -9.84
C GLN A 372 2.70 14.96 -9.44
N PRO A 373 3.23 14.24 -10.43
CA PRO A 373 4.27 13.26 -10.21
C PRO A 373 5.55 13.97 -9.75
N TYR A 374 6.25 13.35 -8.81
CA TYR A 374 7.58 13.78 -8.40
C TYR A 374 8.61 12.67 -8.57
N ASN A 375 9.84 13.09 -8.86
CA ASN A 375 11.02 12.24 -8.78
C ASN A 375 12.12 13.06 -8.08
N ILE A 376 12.21 12.89 -6.76
CA ILE A 376 13.16 13.61 -5.91
C ILE A 376 14.44 12.80 -5.84
N THR A 377 15.51 13.33 -6.42
CA THR A 377 16.83 12.70 -6.42
C THR A 377 17.78 13.45 -5.52
N ILE A 378 18.38 12.74 -4.59
CA ILE A 378 19.47 13.19 -3.73
C ILE A 378 20.78 12.71 -4.35
N LYS A 379 21.71 13.62 -4.60
CA LYS A 379 23.06 13.34 -5.10
C LYS A 379 24.07 13.80 -4.08
N GLY A 380 24.90 12.90 -3.58
CA GLY A 380 25.93 13.18 -2.58
C GLY A 380 27.34 12.88 -3.08
N GLU A 381 28.31 13.17 -2.24
CA GLU A 381 29.72 12.88 -2.49
C GLU A 381 29.96 11.36 -2.63
N GLY A 382 31.03 10.99 -3.31
CA GLY A 382 31.41 9.58 -3.52
C GLY A 382 30.44 8.81 -4.41
N GLY A 383 29.66 9.49 -5.25
CA GLY A 383 28.68 8.87 -6.14
C GLY A 383 27.37 8.45 -5.46
N PHE A 384 27.14 8.90 -4.24
CA PHE A 384 25.87 8.62 -3.55
C PHE A 384 24.70 9.19 -4.37
N LYS A 385 23.73 8.34 -4.64
CA LYS A 385 22.48 8.72 -5.30
C LYS A 385 21.33 7.96 -4.68
N LYS A 386 20.24 8.64 -4.33
CA LYS A 386 18.99 8.03 -3.91
C LYS A 386 17.82 8.81 -4.50
N SER A 387 16.82 8.11 -5.04
CA SER A 387 15.65 8.72 -5.64
C SER A 387 14.39 8.23 -4.95
N PHE A 388 13.38 9.12 -4.89
CA PHE A 388 12.04 8.84 -4.39
C PHE A 388 11.04 9.37 -5.40
N SER A 389 10.11 8.55 -5.83
CA SER A 389 9.09 8.90 -6.81
C SER A 389 7.68 8.65 -6.28
N GLY A 390 6.72 9.39 -6.79
CA GLY A 390 5.32 9.27 -6.43
C GLY A 390 4.49 10.39 -7.02
N VAL A 391 3.26 10.51 -6.55
CA VAL A 391 2.36 11.64 -6.81
C VAL A 391 1.94 12.22 -5.48
N LEU A 392 1.92 13.53 -5.35
CA LEU A 392 1.31 14.22 -4.22
C LEU A 392 -0.18 14.39 -4.54
N ASP A 393 -1.01 13.66 -3.82
CA ASP A 393 -2.47 13.71 -3.90
C ASP A 393 -2.98 13.88 -2.46
N CYS A 394 -3.26 15.11 -2.09
CA CYS A 394 -3.53 15.53 -0.75
C CYS A 394 -4.88 16.24 -0.60
N LYS A 395 -5.51 16.65 -1.70
CA LYS A 395 -6.75 17.43 -1.67
C LYS A 395 -7.82 16.72 -2.48
N THR A 396 -9.03 16.73 -1.97
CA THR A 396 -10.19 16.50 -2.83
C THR A 396 -10.37 17.71 -3.75
N ALA A 397 -10.71 17.51 -5.02
CA ALA A 397 -10.76 18.57 -6.05
C ALA A 397 -11.66 19.79 -5.73
N GLY A 398 -12.36 19.79 -4.60
CA GLY A 398 -13.22 20.90 -4.14
C GLY A 398 -12.56 21.88 -3.16
N SER A 399 -11.36 21.61 -2.62
CA SER A 399 -10.80 22.39 -1.49
C SER A 399 -9.83 23.52 -1.89
N GLY A 400 -9.58 23.75 -3.15
CA GLY A 400 -8.69 24.84 -3.63
C GLY A 400 -9.32 25.61 -4.77
N GLY A 401 -9.38 26.95 -4.65
CA GLY A 401 -9.99 27.92 -5.57
C GLY A 401 -9.46 27.96 -7.03
N GLY A 402 -9.16 26.81 -7.59
CA GLY A 402 -8.97 26.60 -9.03
C GLY A 402 -10.28 26.05 -9.60
N LYS A 403 -10.71 26.54 -10.78
CA LYS A 403 -11.92 26.06 -11.46
C LYS A 403 -11.95 24.54 -11.41
N PRO A 404 -13.03 23.90 -10.92
CA PRO A 404 -13.19 22.45 -10.96
C PRO A 404 -13.16 22.00 -12.43
N SER A 405 -12.12 21.31 -12.81
CA SER A 405 -11.96 20.78 -14.18
C SER A 405 -12.52 19.39 -14.35
N SER A 406 -13.12 18.79 -13.31
CA SER A 406 -13.69 17.46 -13.43
C SER A 406 -15.06 17.40 -12.80
N LYS A 407 -16.03 16.94 -13.58
CA LYS A 407 -17.31 16.47 -13.06
C LYS A 407 -17.02 15.35 -12.07
N PRO A 408 -17.80 15.21 -10.95
CA PRO A 408 -17.71 14.04 -10.09
C PRO A 408 -17.69 12.78 -10.97
N SER A 409 -16.65 11.98 -10.86
CA SER A 409 -16.51 10.78 -11.68
C SER A 409 -16.87 9.58 -10.82
N PRO A 410 -18.06 8.97 -11.03
CA PRO A 410 -18.44 7.79 -10.30
C PRO A 410 -17.48 6.65 -10.58
N ALA A 411 -17.40 5.72 -9.63
CA ALA A 411 -16.78 4.43 -9.88
C ALA A 411 -17.31 3.86 -11.21
N SER A 412 -16.42 3.51 -12.12
CA SER A 412 -16.81 2.85 -13.36
C SER A 412 -17.48 1.53 -13.02
N VAL A 413 -18.81 1.47 -13.18
CA VAL A 413 -19.57 0.24 -13.01
C VAL A 413 -19.30 -0.61 -14.24
N GLY A 414 -18.28 -1.47 -14.17
CA GLY A 414 -18.09 -2.56 -15.11
C GLY A 414 -19.13 -3.65 -14.85
N GLY A 415 -20.35 -3.47 -15.30
CA GLY A 415 -21.43 -4.44 -15.22
C GLY A 415 -22.15 -4.51 -16.55
N SER A 416 -21.87 -5.55 -17.33
CA SER A 416 -22.68 -5.93 -18.49
C SER A 416 -24.08 -6.27 -18.02
N THR A 417 -25.07 -5.43 -18.36
CA THR A 417 -26.46 -5.84 -18.44
C THR A 417 -26.93 -5.60 -19.87
N GLY A 418 -27.23 -6.69 -20.56
CA GLY A 418 -27.80 -6.65 -21.87
C GLY A 418 -29.20 -6.04 -21.89
N GLY A 419 -29.51 -5.27 -22.94
CA GLY A 419 -30.87 -4.87 -23.23
C GLY A 419 -30.98 -3.51 -23.92
N ASP A 420 -30.90 -3.55 -25.23
CA ASP A 420 -31.68 -2.84 -26.25
C ASP A 420 -31.30 -1.41 -26.68
N LYS A 421 -30.86 -1.40 -27.98
CA LYS A 421 -30.98 -0.40 -29.06
C LYS A 421 -30.30 0.96 -29.01
N GLY A 422 -29.25 1.04 -29.87
CA GLY A 422 -29.09 2.12 -30.85
C GLY A 422 -28.22 3.30 -30.44
N GLY A 423 -26.96 3.30 -30.88
CA GLY A 423 -26.13 4.50 -30.92
C GLY A 423 -24.65 4.15 -31.16
N ASP A 424 -24.13 4.55 -32.28
CA ASP A 424 -22.83 4.31 -32.86
C ASP A 424 -21.69 4.28 -31.86
N LEU A 425 -20.96 3.15 -31.81
CA LEU A 425 -19.69 3.00 -31.14
C LEU A 425 -18.56 3.55 -32.00
N ALA A 426 -17.96 4.63 -31.59
CA ALA A 426 -16.71 5.09 -32.16
C ALA A 426 -15.60 4.03 -31.94
N GLU A 427 -15.06 3.53 -33.05
CA GLU A 427 -13.86 2.68 -33.09
C GLU A 427 -12.70 3.39 -32.42
N THR A 428 -12.25 2.90 -31.28
CA THR A 428 -10.94 3.26 -30.72
C THR A 428 -9.91 2.28 -31.26
N GLY A 429 -9.01 2.84 -32.09
CA GLY A 429 -7.99 2.13 -32.84
C GLY A 429 -7.13 1.19 -32.00
N SER A 430 -6.95 0.01 -32.56
CA SER A 430 -5.99 -1.01 -32.17
C SER A 430 -4.59 -0.44 -32.12
N SER A 431 -3.94 -0.42 -30.95
CA SER A 431 -2.53 -0.12 -30.84
C SER A 431 -1.70 -1.28 -31.38
N ASN A 432 -0.68 -0.97 -32.22
CA ASN A 432 0.21 -1.91 -32.90
C ASN A 432 1.16 -2.75 -31.99
N ALA A 433 0.83 -2.95 -30.71
CA ALA A 433 1.66 -3.72 -29.78
C ALA A 433 1.37 -5.24 -29.78
N THR A 434 0.24 -5.68 -30.32
CA THR A 434 -0.17 -7.10 -30.31
C THR A 434 0.78 -8.04 -31.08
N PRO A 435 1.42 -7.66 -32.20
CA PRO A 435 2.36 -8.55 -32.87
C PRO A 435 3.66 -8.78 -32.09
N MET A 436 4.08 -7.82 -31.26
CA MET A 436 5.34 -7.95 -30.51
C MET A 436 5.22 -8.94 -29.35
N ILE A 437 4.08 -8.97 -28.66
CA ILE A 437 3.84 -9.91 -27.55
C ILE A 437 3.71 -11.35 -28.06
N ALA A 438 3.02 -11.55 -29.20
CA ALA A 438 2.93 -12.86 -29.82
C ALA A 438 4.29 -13.39 -30.30
N GLY A 439 5.16 -12.51 -30.82
CA GLY A 439 6.52 -12.87 -31.25
C GLY A 439 7.40 -13.36 -30.09
N ILE A 440 7.35 -12.70 -28.94
CA ILE A 440 8.12 -13.09 -27.75
C ILE A 440 7.65 -14.44 -27.20
N ALA A 441 6.34 -14.69 -27.16
CA ALA A 441 5.81 -15.97 -26.70
C ALA A 441 6.25 -17.15 -27.60
N VAL A 442 6.27 -16.99 -28.92
CA VAL A 442 6.72 -18.01 -29.86
C VAL A 442 8.22 -18.29 -29.70
N VAL A 443 9.07 -17.26 -29.51
CA VAL A 443 10.50 -17.43 -29.29
C VAL A 443 10.78 -18.18 -28.00
N LEU A 444 10.06 -17.88 -26.91
CA LEU A 444 10.22 -18.58 -25.63
C LEU A 444 9.81 -20.05 -25.70
N VAL A 445 8.75 -20.39 -26.46
CA VAL A 445 8.33 -21.77 -26.66
C VAL A 445 9.35 -22.55 -27.50
N VAL A 446 9.91 -21.95 -28.55
CA VAL A 446 10.93 -22.59 -29.40
C VAL A 446 12.25 -22.81 -28.65
N VAL A 447 12.71 -21.82 -27.87
CA VAL A 447 13.94 -21.94 -27.08
C VAL A 447 13.76 -22.91 -25.92
N GLY A 448 12.63 -22.86 -25.22
CA GLY A 448 12.30 -23.78 -24.12
C GLY A 448 12.11 -25.22 -24.61
N GLY A 449 11.38 -25.41 -25.70
CA GLY A 449 11.18 -26.73 -26.33
C GLY A 449 12.48 -27.33 -26.86
N GLY A 450 13.34 -26.53 -27.48
CA GLY A 450 14.68 -26.95 -27.96
C GLY A 450 15.58 -27.44 -26.83
N ALA A 451 15.64 -26.70 -25.72
CA ALA A 451 16.46 -27.08 -24.57
C ALA A 451 16.00 -28.41 -23.94
N VAL A 452 14.70 -28.65 -23.80
CA VAL A 452 14.16 -29.92 -23.29
C VAL A 452 14.42 -31.06 -24.23
N PHE A 453 14.34 -30.85 -25.54
CA PHE A 453 14.64 -31.89 -26.56
C PHE A 453 16.11 -32.28 -26.53
N PHE A 454 17.06 -31.34 -26.46
CA PHE A 454 18.51 -31.62 -26.37
C PHE A 454 18.90 -32.30 -25.05
N LEU A 455 18.30 -31.92 -23.93
CA LEU A 455 18.55 -32.56 -22.64
C LEU A 455 18.02 -34.01 -22.58
N ARG A 456 16.91 -34.33 -23.23
CA ARG A 456 16.40 -35.70 -23.36
C ARG A 456 17.28 -36.58 -24.27
N LYS A 457 17.78 -36.02 -25.37
CA LYS A 457 18.63 -36.75 -26.29
C LYS A 457 20.01 -37.14 -25.70
N LYS A 458 20.49 -36.38 -24.69
CA LYS A 458 21.76 -36.67 -23.99
C LYS A 458 21.65 -37.81 -22.95
N LYS A 459 20.43 -38.20 -22.55
CA LYS A 459 20.18 -39.27 -21.56
C LYS A 459 19.99 -40.67 -22.19
N THR A 460 19.90 -40.79 -23.51
CA THR A 460 19.70 -42.07 -24.22
C THR A 460 20.90 -42.58 -24.95
N GLY A 461 22.10 -42.06 -24.66
CA GLY A 461 23.35 -42.44 -25.31
C GLY A 461 24.45 -42.89 -24.34
N THR A 462 24.13 -43.85 -23.45
CA THR A 462 25.14 -44.64 -22.73
C THR A 462 24.47 -45.94 -22.27
N ALA A 463 24.60 -46.94 -23.11
CA ALA A 463 24.53 -48.36 -22.77
C ALA A 463 25.70 -49.05 -23.48
#